data_f48b2face2b813cee02ca63763672a76
#
_entry.id   f48b2face2b813cee02ca63763672a76
#
_cell.length_a   1.000
_cell.length_b   1.000
_cell.length_c   1.000
_cell.angle_alpha   90.00
_cell.angle_beta   90.00
_cell.angle_gamma   90.00
#
_symmetry.space_group_name_H-M   'P 1'
#
loop_
_entity.id
_entity.type
_entity.pdbx_description
1 polymer ?
#
loop_
_entity_poly.entity_id
_entity_poly.type
_entity_poly.pdbx_seq_one_letter_code
_entity_poly.pdbx_strand_id
1 'polypeptide(L)'
;MIDTIRLIGYNSCSLNEGVGLREVCYIAECTHKCPGCHNEKYWYEEGDLYKIDEVVDKLTKNPITDITISGGDGLTVQYENTLELLKRLKEKCNKNIWLYTGYTWEQLFSLNKAEVLKYIDVIVDGRFEISERDVTLKFRGSSSQRIIDVKESLRENNVKEFKL
;
A
#
# COMPACT_ATOMS: atom_id res chain seq x y z
N MET A 1 6.86 -5.35 -21.48
CA MET A 1 6.16 -5.98 -20.32
C MET A 1 6.86 -5.59 -19.04
N ILE A 2 6.10 -5.17 -18.04
CA ILE A 2 6.66 -4.81 -16.73
C ILE A 2 6.90 -6.10 -15.94
N ASP A 3 8.14 -6.29 -15.51
CA ASP A 3 8.57 -7.52 -14.85
C ASP A 3 9.41 -7.28 -13.59
N THR A 4 9.74 -6.02 -13.32
CA THR A 4 10.59 -5.63 -12.19
C THR A 4 9.94 -4.54 -11.36
N ILE A 5 10.40 -4.40 -10.12
CA ILE A 5 9.98 -3.36 -9.19
C ILE A 5 11.14 -3.04 -8.25
N ARG A 6 11.24 -1.77 -7.84
CA ARG A 6 12.28 -1.35 -6.89
C ARG A 6 11.70 -1.25 -5.50
N LEU A 7 12.34 -1.92 -4.55
CA LEU A 7 11.91 -1.96 -3.15
C LEU A 7 13.03 -1.49 -2.22
N ILE A 8 12.64 -0.88 -1.12
CA ILE A 8 13.56 -0.55 -0.02
C ILE A 8 13.82 -1.79 0.83
N GLY A 9 12.83 -2.64 1.01
CA GLY A 9 12.98 -3.85 1.81
C GLY A 9 11.66 -4.50 2.16
N TYR A 10 11.73 -5.39 3.15
CA TYR A 10 10.60 -6.17 3.65
C TYR A 10 10.53 -6.12 5.16
N ASN A 11 9.34 -6.35 5.70
CA ASN A 11 9.14 -6.60 7.12
C ASN A 11 8.23 -7.82 7.27
N SER A 12 8.74 -8.87 7.91
CA SER A 12 8.01 -10.13 8.04
C SER A 12 7.23 -10.15 9.36
N CYS A 13 6.01 -10.68 9.31
CA CYS A 13 5.15 -10.85 10.49
C CYS A 13 4.88 -9.53 11.23
N SER A 14 4.63 -8.47 10.50
CA SER A 14 4.30 -7.16 11.07
C SER A 14 2.87 -7.15 11.62
N LEU A 15 2.68 -6.49 12.76
CA LEU A 15 1.37 -6.24 13.36
C LEU A 15 0.94 -4.77 13.25
N ASN A 16 1.78 -3.92 12.68
CA ASN A 16 1.61 -2.46 12.73
C ASN A 16 1.10 -1.85 11.42
N GLU A 17 0.96 -2.65 10.39
CA GLU A 17 0.65 -2.15 9.04
C GLU A 17 -0.57 -2.88 8.45
N GLY A 18 -1.60 -2.98 9.23
CA GLY A 18 -2.87 -3.63 8.90
C GLY A 18 -3.28 -4.65 9.95
N VAL A 19 -4.49 -5.14 9.85
CA VAL A 19 -5.04 -6.11 10.78
C VAL A 19 -4.39 -7.48 10.58
N GLY A 20 -3.97 -8.11 11.66
CA GLY A 20 -3.36 -9.44 11.66
C GLY A 20 -1.87 -9.42 11.35
N LEU A 21 -1.30 -10.61 11.25
CA LEU A 21 0.12 -10.77 10.88
C LEU A 21 0.28 -10.57 9.37
N ARG A 22 1.24 -9.74 8.99
CA ARG A 22 1.39 -9.36 7.60
C ARG A 22 2.85 -9.41 7.14
N GLU A 23 3.02 -9.86 5.90
CA GLU A 23 4.27 -9.64 5.17
C GLU A 23 4.17 -8.29 4.48
N VAL A 24 5.15 -7.43 4.70
CA VAL A 24 5.13 -6.07 4.18
C VAL A 24 6.29 -5.86 3.22
N CYS A 25 6.04 -5.28 2.06
CA CYS A 25 7.11 -4.75 1.22
C CYS A 25 7.03 -3.23 1.15
N TYR A 26 8.19 -2.59 1.06
CA TYR A 26 8.31 -1.14 1.02
C TYR A 26 8.77 -0.71 -0.36
N ILE A 27 7.85 -0.14 -1.14
CA ILE A 27 8.13 0.35 -2.49
C ILE A 27 9.02 1.58 -2.38
N ALA A 28 10.02 1.66 -3.24
CA ALA A 28 10.95 2.80 -3.27
C ALA A 28 10.29 4.06 -3.85
N GLU A 29 10.74 5.21 -3.35
CA GLU A 29 10.38 6.55 -3.80
C GLU A 29 8.94 6.98 -3.48
N CYS A 30 8.77 8.26 -3.31
CA CYS A 30 7.47 8.91 -3.10
C CYS A 30 7.58 10.38 -3.48
N THR A 31 6.60 10.91 -4.22
CA THR A 31 6.58 12.31 -4.62
C THR A 31 5.72 13.20 -3.74
N HIS A 32 5.00 12.64 -2.78
CA HIS A 32 4.12 13.44 -1.89
C HIS A 32 4.89 14.35 -0.94
N LYS A 33 6.03 13.86 -0.42
CA LYS A 33 6.92 14.62 0.46
C LYS A 33 6.22 15.19 1.69
N CYS A 34 5.44 14.38 2.38
CA CYS A 34 4.71 14.81 3.58
C CYS A 34 5.66 15.15 4.72
N PRO A 35 5.65 16.39 5.24
CA PRO A 35 6.51 16.73 6.38
C PRO A 35 6.24 15.83 7.59
N GLY A 36 7.31 15.30 8.20
CA GLY A 36 7.21 14.43 9.36
C GLY A 36 6.78 13.00 9.08
N CYS A 37 6.70 12.60 7.82
CA CYS A 37 6.36 11.23 7.43
C CYS A 37 7.33 10.22 8.05
N HIS A 38 6.82 9.08 8.55
CA HIS A 38 7.66 8.01 9.14
C HIS A 38 8.67 7.44 8.15
N ASN A 39 8.34 7.44 6.85
CA ASN A 39 9.15 6.88 5.79
C ASN A 39 9.81 7.97 4.94
N GLU A 40 10.06 9.13 5.52
CA GLU A 40 10.65 10.28 4.83
C GLU A 40 11.94 9.93 4.11
N LYS A 41 12.76 9.07 4.70
CA LYS A 41 13.99 8.57 4.09
C LYS A 41 13.78 7.84 2.77
N TYR A 42 12.57 7.33 2.50
CA TYR A 42 12.26 6.57 1.28
C TYR A 42 11.85 7.46 0.11
N TRP A 43 11.73 8.78 0.31
CA TRP A 43 11.30 9.68 -0.76
C TRP A 43 12.24 9.65 -1.96
N TYR A 44 13.53 9.54 -1.69
CA TYR A 44 14.59 9.65 -2.69
C TYR A 44 15.38 8.36 -2.88
N GLU A 45 15.19 7.38 -2.04
CA GLU A 45 15.92 6.12 -2.16
C GLU A 45 15.35 5.29 -3.30
N GLU A 46 16.22 4.92 -4.23
CA GLU A 46 15.85 4.09 -5.37
C GLU A 46 15.66 2.62 -4.98
N GLY A 47 16.21 2.19 -3.83
CA GLY A 47 16.13 0.81 -3.38
C GLY A 47 16.87 -0.16 -4.29
N ASP A 48 16.52 -1.42 -4.17
CA ASP A 48 17.07 -2.50 -4.99
C ASP A 48 16.04 -2.98 -6.02
N LEU A 49 16.53 -3.45 -7.16
CA LEU A 49 15.70 -3.98 -8.23
C LEU A 49 15.41 -5.45 -7.99
N TYR A 50 14.14 -5.82 -8.00
CA TYR A 50 13.67 -7.21 -7.86
C TYR A 50 12.80 -7.58 -9.04
N LYS A 51 12.79 -8.86 -9.38
CA LYS A 51 11.77 -9.39 -10.28
C LYS A 51 10.44 -9.46 -9.51
N ILE A 52 9.35 -9.07 -10.15
CA ILE A 52 8.03 -9.08 -9.52
C ILE A 52 7.67 -10.49 -9.03
N ASP A 53 8.00 -11.53 -9.79
CA ASP A 53 7.74 -12.91 -9.37
C ASP A 53 8.46 -13.29 -8.08
N GLU A 54 9.68 -12.78 -7.86
CA GLU A 54 10.42 -13.00 -6.61
C GLU A 54 9.70 -12.33 -5.43
N VAL A 55 9.16 -11.12 -5.65
CA VAL A 55 8.40 -10.39 -4.63
C VAL A 55 7.11 -11.13 -4.30
N VAL A 56 6.41 -11.61 -5.31
CA VAL A 56 5.19 -12.42 -5.15
C VAL A 56 5.48 -13.65 -4.30
N ASP A 57 6.55 -14.38 -4.62
CA ASP A 57 6.93 -15.58 -3.86
C ASP A 57 7.24 -15.24 -2.40
N LYS A 58 7.97 -14.16 -2.17
CA LYS A 58 8.33 -13.70 -0.83
C LYS A 58 7.10 -13.36 0.00
N LEU A 59 6.15 -12.63 -0.57
CA LEU A 59 4.96 -12.16 0.12
C LEU A 59 3.92 -13.27 0.35
N THR A 60 3.94 -14.33 -0.44
CA THR A 60 2.95 -15.41 -0.36
C THR A 60 3.46 -16.67 0.33
N LYS A 61 4.75 -16.73 0.65
CA LYS A 61 5.42 -17.94 1.16
C LYS A 61 4.86 -18.42 2.49
N ASN A 62 4.59 -17.50 3.41
CA ASN A 62 4.12 -17.86 4.76
C ASN A 62 2.59 -18.08 4.72
N PRO A 63 2.09 -19.28 5.08
CA PRO A 63 0.67 -19.57 4.98
C PRO A 63 -0.20 -18.80 5.97
N ILE A 64 0.38 -18.27 7.05
CA ILE A 64 -0.41 -17.60 8.10
C ILE A 64 -0.43 -16.08 8.00
N THR A 65 0.36 -15.49 7.10
CA THR A 65 0.40 -14.02 6.95
C THR A 65 -0.42 -13.54 5.76
N ASP A 66 -1.00 -12.37 5.90
CA ASP A 66 -1.57 -11.61 4.78
C ASP A 66 -0.53 -10.61 4.28
N ILE A 67 -0.91 -9.67 3.42
CA ILE A 67 0.04 -8.84 2.67
C ILE A 67 -0.29 -7.37 2.87
N THR A 68 0.76 -6.55 3.02
CA THR A 68 0.67 -5.09 2.97
C THR A 68 1.72 -4.54 2.01
N ILE A 69 1.29 -3.64 1.15
CA ILE A 69 2.16 -2.87 0.26
C ILE A 69 2.27 -1.46 0.84
N SER A 70 3.46 -1.11 1.27
CA SER A 70 3.76 0.16 1.93
C SER A 70 4.99 0.80 1.31
N GLY A 71 5.72 1.61 2.04
CA GLY A 71 6.98 2.16 1.59
C GLY A 71 7.01 3.66 1.56
N GLY A 72 7.63 4.19 0.51
CA GLY A 72 7.38 5.47 -0.10
C GLY A 72 5.93 5.50 -0.58
N ASP A 73 5.70 5.52 -1.85
CA ASP A 73 4.34 5.35 -2.37
C ASP A 73 4.38 4.67 -3.74
N GLY A 74 3.91 3.44 -3.79
CA GLY A 74 3.89 2.64 -5.02
C GLY A 74 3.00 3.19 -6.12
N LEU A 75 2.12 4.13 -5.81
CA LEU A 75 1.22 4.73 -6.79
C LEU A 75 1.76 6.05 -7.37
N THR A 76 2.92 6.51 -6.93
CA THR A 76 3.58 7.68 -7.52
C THR A 76 4.54 7.27 -8.65
N VAL A 77 5.81 7.04 -8.35
CA VAL A 77 6.85 6.79 -9.36
C VAL A 77 6.70 5.44 -10.03
N GLN A 78 6.27 4.41 -9.30
CA GLN A 78 6.21 3.04 -9.79
C GLN A 78 4.78 2.50 -9.92
N TYR A 79 3.86 3.33 -10.42
CA TYR A 79 2.45 2.92 -10.52
C TYR A 79 2.25 1.62 -11.32
N GLU A 80 2.82 1.55 -12.53
CA GLU A 80 2.64 0.37 -13.40
C GLU A 80 3.29 -0.88 -12.80
N ASN A 81 4.42 -0.72 -12.14
CA ASN A 81 5.11 -1.82 -11.46
C ASN A 81 4.27 -2.34 -10.29
N THR A 82 3.70 -1.43 -9.51
CA THR A 82 2.85 -1.79 -8.37
C THR A 82 1.56 -2.47 -8.84
N LEU A 83 0.95 -1.96 -9.90
CA LEU A 83 -0.24 -2.57 -10.50
C LEU A 83 0.05 -4.01 -10.95
N GLU A 84 1.19 -4.23 -11.62
CA GLU A 84 1.57 -5.57 -12.07
C GLU A 84 1.82 -6.51 -10.89
N LEU A 85 2.49 -6.03 -9.84
CA LEU A 85 2.68 -6.78 -8.60
C LEU A 85 1.33 -7.23 -8.02
N LEU A 86 0.38 -6.31 -7.91
CA LEU A 86 -0.95 -6.61 -7.37
C LEU A 86 -1.71 -7.64 -8.22
N LYS A 87 -1.63 -7.52 -9.55
CA LYS A 87 -2.24 -8.50 -10.46
C LYS A 87 -1.69 -9.90 -10.23
N ARG A 88 -0.36 -10.03 -10.15
CA ARG A 88 0.30 -11.33 -9.94
C ARG A 88 0.01 -11.90 -8.56
N LEU A 89 -0.07 -11.06 -7.53
CA LEU A 89 -0.46 -11.49 -6.19
C LEU A 89 -1.88 -12.07 -6.19
N LYS A 90 -2.81 -11.41 -6.87
CA LYS A 90 -4.20 -11.87 -6.95
C LYS A 90 -4.34 -13.20 -7.68
N GLU A 91 -3.53 -13.42 -8.71
CA GLU A 91 -3.50 -14.70 -9.42
C GLU A 91 -2.91 -15.83 -8.58
N LYS A 92 -1.91 -15.51 -7.75
CA LYS A 92 -1.17 -16.48 -6.95
C LYS A 92 -1.92 -16.94 -5.69
N CYS A 93 -2.67 -16.06 -5.05
CA CYS A 93 -3.24 -16.34 -3.72
C CYS A 93 -4.55 -15.59 -3.47
N ASN A 94 -5.21 -15.93 -2.35
CA ASN A 94 -6.44 -15.26 -1.90
C ASN A 94 -6.20 -14.47 -0.60
N LYS A 95 -4.95 -14.08 -0.35
CA LYS A 95 -4.61 -13.35 0.86
C LYS A 95 -5.23 -11.95 0.87
N ASN A 96 -5.53 -11.45 2.06
CA ASN A 96 -5.98 -10.08 2.26
C ASN A 96 -4.84 -9.11 1.95
N ILE A 97 -5.09 -8.08 1.16
CA ILE A 97 -4.07 -7.13 0.71
C ILE A 97 -4.46 -5.72 1.13
N TRP A 98 -3.57 -5.06 1.88
CA TRP A 98 -3.65 -3.65 2.23
C TRP A 98 -2.64 -2.87 1.39
N LEU A 99 -3.03 -1.66 0.98
CA LEU A 99 -2.16 -0.75 0.24
C LEU A 99 -2.19 0.62 0.90
N TYR A 100 -1.02 1.19 1.13
CA TYR A 100 -0.85 2.56 1.63
C TYR A 100 -0.54 3.51 0.49
N THR A 101 -1.21 4.66 0.44
CA THR A 101 -0.91 5.71 -0.54
C THR A 101 -1.20 7.09 0.04
N GLY A 102 -0.46 8.09 -0.41
CA GLY A 102 -0.74 9.48 -0.09
C GLY A 102 -1.84 10.11 -0.96
N TYR A 103 -2.25 9.44 -2.03
CA TYR A 103 -3.41 9.89 -2.80
C TYR A 103 -4.69 9.60 -2.03
N THR A 104 -5.71 10.43 -2.23
CA THR A 104 -7.05 10.13 -1.73
C THR A 104 -7.76 9.17 -2.70
N TRP A 105 -8.79 8.49 -2.22
CA TRP A 105 -9.66 7.66 -3.04
C TRP A 105 -10.13 8.42 -4.29
N GLU A 106 -10.58 9.65 -4.09
CA GLU A 106 -11.08 10.51 -5.16
C GLU A 106 -10.00 10.85 -6.18
N GLN A 107 -8.77 11.10 -5.71
CA GLN A 107 -7.65 11.38 -6.62
C GLN A 107 -7.27 10.19 -7.49
N LEU A 108 -7.42 8.97 -6.98
CA LEU A 108 -7.12 7.77 -7.77
C LEU A 108 -7.99 7.71 -9.03
N PHE A 109 -9.26 8.09 -8.92
CA PHE A 109 -10.16 8.13 -10.09
C PHE A 109 -9.81 9.27 -11.03
N SER A 110 -9.53 10.46 -10.50
CA SER A 110 -9.21 11.62 -11.33
C SER A 110 -7.87 11.49 -12.06
N LEU A 111 -6.93 10.69 -11.52
CA LEU A 111 -5.59 10.49 -12.08
C LEU A 111 -5.46 9.19 -12.88
N ASN A 112 -6.56 8.48 -13.14
CA ASN A 112 -6.55 7.19 -13.83
C ASN A 112 -5.69 6.13 -13.12
N LYS A 113 -5.72 6.12 -11.79
CA LYS A 113 -4.97 5.17 -10.96
C LYS A 113 -5.89 4.22 -10.17
N ALA A 114 -7.18 4.25 -10.46
CA ALA A 114 -8.16 3.45 -9.70
C ALA A 114 -8.15 1.95 -10.03
N GLU A 115 -7.45 1.53 -11.07
CA GLU A 115 -7.41 0.11 -11.44
C GLU A 115 -6.83 -0.76 -10.32
N VAL A 116 -5.90 -0.24 -9.52
CA VAL A 116 -5.31 -0.96 -8.38
C VAL A 116 -6.37 -1.42 -7.38
N LEU A 117 -7.48 -0.70 -7.27
CA LEU A 117 -8.55 -1.02 -6.31
C LEU A 117 -9.19 -2.38 -6.56
N LYS A 118 -9.12 -2.90 -7.79
CA LYS A 118 -9.65 -4.23 -8.13
C LYS A 118 -8.88 -5.37 -7.46
N TYR A 119 -7.67 -5.11 -7.00
CA TYR A 119 -6.74 -6.15 -6.56
C TYR A 119 -6.42 -6.08 -5.07
N ILE A 120 -7.03 -5.16 -4.33
CA ILE A 120 -6.77 -4.95 -2.90
C ILE A 120 -8.06 -4.99 -2.09
N ASP A 121 -7.92 -5.23 -0.80
CA ASP A 121 -9.06 -5.33 0.12
C ASP A 121 -9.26 -4.07 0.93
N VAL A 122 -8.16 -3.43 1.34
CA VAL A 122 -8.18 -2.20 2.14
C VAL A 122 -7.12 -1.25 1.61
N ILE A 123 -7.48 0.03 1.52
CA ILE A 123 -6.52 1.09 1.20
C ILE A 123 -6.49 2.10 2.35
N VAL A 124 -5.27 2.46 2.76
CA VAL A 124 -5.06 3.58 3.68
C VAL A 124 -4.69 4.77 2.81
N ASP A 125 -5.60 5.72 2.68
CA ASP A 125 -5.50 6.81 1.72
C ASP A 125 -5.20 8.15 2.39
N GLY A 126 -4.71 9.10 1.58
CA GLY A 126 -4.46 10.46 2.01
C GLY A 126 -3.06 10.67 2.56
N ARG A 127 -2.60 11.92 2.42
CA ARG A 127 -1.27 12.31 2.89
C ARG A 127 -1.20 12.36 4.40
N PHE A 128 -0.01 12.05 4.92
CA PHE A 128 0.29 12.31 6.31
C PHE A 128 0.30 13.83 6.54
N GLU A 129 -0.51 14.28 7.51
CA GLU A 129 -0.60 15.69 7.90
C GLU A 129 -0.04 15.83 9.33
N ILE A 130 1.09 16.51 9.47
CA ILE A 130 1.76 16.64 10.78
C ILE A 130 0.88 17.33 11.81
N SER A 131 0.03 18.26 11.38
CA SER A 131 -0.91 18.96 12.26
C SER A 131 -2.01 18.05 12.82
N GLU A 132 -2.24 16.89 12.20
CA GLU A 132 -3.24 15.92 12.61
C GLU A 132 -2.60 14.59 13.05
N ARG A 133 -1.29 14.64 13.36
CA ARG A 133 -0.57 13.48 13.86
C ARG A 133 -1.17 13.00 15.18
N ASP A 134 -1.42 11.68 15.25
CA ASP A 134 -1.95 11.04 16.45
C ASP A 134 -1.37 9.64 16.57
N VAL A 135 -0.45 9.46 17.53
CA VAL A 135 0.24 8.20 17.75
C VAL A 135 -0.65 7.12 18.34
N THR A 136 -1.87 7.46 18.78
CA THR A 136 -2.83 6.49 19.29
C THR A 136 -3.64 5.82 18.20
N LEU A 137 -3.60 6.35 16.98
CA LEU A 137 -4.32 5.77 15.83
C LEU A 137 -3.66 4.47 15.39
N LYS A 138 -4.49 3.47 15.09
CA LYS A 138 -4.00 2.21 14.54
C LYS A 138 -3.82 2.33 13.02
N PHE A 139 -2.69 1.85 12.53
CA PHE A 139 -2.38 1.65 11.11
C PHE A 139 -2.28 2.91 10.27
N ARG A 140 -2.35 4.10 10.85
CA ARG A 140 -2.19 5.38 10.16
C ARG A 140 -1.51 6.39 11.08
N GLY A 141 -0.86 7.38 10.49
CA GLY A 141 -0.07 8.35 11.26
C GLY A 141 -0.82 9.63 11.62
N SER A 142 -1.86 9.96 10.88
CA SER A 142 -2.66 11.19 11.11
C SER A 142 -4.13 10.92 10.90
N SER A 143 -4.97 11.71 11.55
CA SER A 143 -6.44 11.61 11.44
C SER A 143 -6.96 11.95 10.04
N SER A 144 -6.17 12.66 9.25
CA SER A 144 -6.49 12.99 7.85
C SER A 144 -6.49 11.77 6.93
N GLN A 145 -5.79 10.70 7.32
CA GLN A 145 -5.75 9.47 6.54
C GLN A 145 -6.95 8.58 6.87
N ARG A 146 -7.49 7.93 5.85
CA ARG A 146 -8.66 7.05 6.02
C ARG A 146 -8.25 5.59 5.80
N ILE A 147 -8.88 4.69 6.52
CA ILE A 147 -8.76 3.24 6.29
C ILE A 147 -10.06 2.81 5.61
N ILE A 148 -9.97 2.47 4.33
CA ILE A 148 -11.14 2.28 3.47
C ILE A 148 -11.32 0.80 3.12
N ASP A 149 -12.53 0.28 3.33
CA ASP A 149 -12.92 -1.04 2.83
C ASP A 149 -13.18 -0.92 1.33
N VAL A 150 -12.26 -1.44 0.52
CA VAL A 150 -12.28 -1.25 -0.93
C VAL A 150 -13.46 -1.96 -1.58
N LYS A 151 -13.70 -3.22 -1.22
CA LYS A 151 -14.78 -4.00 -1.84
C LYS A 151 -16.15 -3.41 -1.53
N GLU A 152 -16.36 -3.03 -0.28
CA GLU A 152 -17.60 -2.39 0.15
C GLU A 152 -17.80 -1.05 -0.54
N SER A 153 -16.74 -0.25 -0.64
CA SER A 153 -16.77 1.06 -1.28
C SER A 153 -17.09 0.97 -2.77
N LEU A 154 -16.50 0.01 -3.47
CA LEU A 154 -16.77 -0.20 -4.89
C LEU A 154 -18.20 -0.68 -5.11
N ARG A 155 -18.70 -1.58 -4.26
CA ARG A 155 -20.05 -2.11 -4.36
C ARG A 155 -21.10 -1.01 -4.14
N GLU A 156 -20.89 -0.16 -3.14
CA GLU A 156 -21.83 0.92 -2.78
C GLU A 156 -21.63 2.19 -3.59
N ASN A 157 -20.57 2.24 -4.42
CA ASN A 157 -20.16 3.42 -5.17
C ASN A 157 -19.97 4.66 -4.26
N ASN A 158 -19.44 4.44 -3.08
CA ASN A 158 -19.22 5.47 -2.05
C ASN A 158 -18.16 4.98 -1.07
N VAL A 159 -17.35 5.88 -0.54
CA VAL A 159 -16.31 5.53 0.43
C VAL A 159 -16.95 4.96 1.70
N LYS A 160 -16.53 3.74 2.06
CA LYS A 160 -16.91 3.07 3.30
C LYS A 160 -15.66 2.80 4.10
N GLU A 161 -15.60 3.33 5.31
CA GLU A 161 -14.46 3.08 6.18
C GLU A 161 -14.44 1.64 6.68
N PHE A 162 -13.23 1.09 6.77
CA PHE A 162 -13.00 -0.23 7.31
C PHE A 162 -13.22 -0.18 8.84
N LYS A 163 -13.96 -1.12 9.36
CA LYS A 163 -14.23 -1.20 10.81
C LYS A 163 -13.13 -2.01 11.50
N LEU A 164 -12.43 -1.34 12.39
CA LEU A 164 -11.38 -1.96 13.21
C LEU A 164 -11.94 -2.72 14.42
#